data_1f308470ca581b801fed96afe975901e
#
_entry.id   1f308470ca581b801fed96afe975901e
#
_cell.length_a   1.000
_cell.length_b   1.000
_cell.length_c   1.000
_cell.angle_alpha   90.00
_cell.angle_beta   90.00
_cell.angle_gamma   90.00
#
_symmetry.space_group_name_H-M   'P 1'
#
loop_
_entity.id
_entity.type
_entity.pdbx_description
1 polymer ?
#
loop_
_entity_poly.entity_id
_entity_poly.type
_entity_poly.pdbx_seq_one_letter_code
_entity_poly.pdbx_strand_id
1 'polypeptide(L)'
;AGAPGLLGRLVVADGEAVLATPGLTLTDIGVDIRGKPTGDIKLSASARSGEGLLKLDGQARLDAGTPTAQLTVTGDDVQVVNTPEAEIIASPELELALAGTRIDVSGKVKVPWARIEPRKLPESAVTVSGDQVIVTDSQPVDPREHYRLHSRVRFVLGDDVRVEGLGLKGKLTGNLLTISEPEQPARATGELAIRDGSYRAYGQNLDIRTGRLLFAGGPVTTPGLDVEAVRRPAADVVVGVRVRGSLREPQIALFSEPDMSQSRQLSWLVLGRDLENNASDEERSAMNEAALMLGLSGGEALGKRLGEKVGVDEISIASEPGASTTQASLLVGKYLTPELFVSYGIGLFEPVSTLRLRY
;
A
#
# COMPACT_ATOMS: atom_id res chain seq x y z
N ALA A 1 -25.89 -45.86 3.63
CA ALA A 1 -24.73 -45.54 2.82
C ALA A 1 -23.61 -45.09 3.77
N GLY A 2 -22.46 -45.82 3.80
CA GLY A 2 -21.34 -45.46 4.64
C GLY A 2 -20.73 -44.12 4.19
N ALA A 3 -20.23 -43.35 5.13
CA ALA A 3 -19.51 -42.14 4.84
C ALA A 3 -18.31 -42.46 3.93
N PRO A 4 -18.00 -41.66 2.91
CA PRO A 4 -16.83 -41.86 2.08
C PRO A 4 -15.58 -41.69 2.97
N GLY A 5 -14.87 -42.78 3.24
CA GLY A 5 -13.61 -42.75 3.97
C GLY A 5 -12.44 -42.86 3.01
N LEU A 6 -11.45 -42.02 3.18
CA LEU A 6 -10.14 -42.18 2.51
C LEU A 6 -9.36 -43.26 3.27
N LEU A 7 -9.17 -44.41 2.66
CA LEU A 7 -8.34 -45.47 3.23
C LEU A 7 -7.05 -45.56 2.42
N GLY A 8 -5.91 -45.37 3.08
CA GLY A 8 -4.62 -45.54 2.43
C GLY A 8 -3.62 -44.49 2.83
N ARG A 9 -2.52 -44.45 2.08
CA ARG A 9 -1.44 -43.46 2.25
C ARG A 9 -1.08 -42.87 0.90
N LEU A 10 -1.04 -41.55 0.85
CA LEU A 10 -0.50 -40.78 -0.29
C LEU A 10 0.80 -40.14 0.15
N VAL A 11 1.85 -40.34 -0.63
CA VAL A 11 3.16 -39.71 -0.40
C VAL A 11 3.58 -38.98 -1.66
N VAL A 12 3.96 -37.71 -1.52
CA VAL A 12 4.69 -36.95 -2.53
C VAL A 12 6.07 -36.68 -1.97
N ALA A 13 7.11 -36.85 -2.75
CA ALA A 13 8.49 -36.52 -2.41
C ALA A 13 9.11 -35.72 -3.54
N ASP A 14 10.01 -34.83 -3.19
CA ASP A 14 10.79 -34.01 -4.11
C ASP A 14 9.94 -33.24 -5.15
N GLY A 15 8.75 -32.79 -4.71
CA GLY A 15 7.87 -31.98 -5.55
C GLY A 15 8.40 -30.56 -5.74
N GLU A 16 7.99 -29.94 -6.85
CA GLU A 16 8.26 -28.52 -7.14
C GLU A 16 6.97 -27.84 -7.61
N ALA A 17 6.78 -26.59 -7.21
CA ALA A 17 5.64 -25.78 -7.66
C ALA A 17 6.04 -24.31 -7.82
N VAL A 18 5.55 -23.71 -8.91
CA VAL A 18 5.73 -22.27 -9.17
C VAL A 18 4.40 -21.57 -8.97
N LEU A 19 4.40 -20.61 -8.06
CA LEU A 19 3.28 -19.73 -7.77
C LEU A 19 3.53 -18.37 -8.44
N ALA A 20 2.95 -18.15 -9.63
CA ALA A 20 3.17 -16.93 -10.41
C ALA A 20 2.83 -15.66 -9.65
N THR A 21 1.80 -15.71 -8.83
CA THR A 21 1.45 -14.69 -7.84
C THR A 21 1.40 -15.39 -6.49
N PRO A 22 2.29 -15.13 -5.57
CA PRO A 22 3.21 -13.99 -5.33
C PRO A 22 4.67 -14.15 -5.83
N GLY A 23 4.93 -14.87 -6.91
CA GLY A 23 6.27 -14.96 -7.50
C GLY A 23 7.20 -15.97 -6.80
N LEU A 24 6.63 -17.04 -6.22
CA LEU A 24 7.39 -18.01 -5.42
C LEU A 24 7.67 -19.30 -6.22
N THR A 25 8.83 -19.88 -5.96
CA THR A 25 9.14 -21.26 -6.32
C THR A 25 9.25 -22.06 -5.02
N LEU A 26 8.39 -23.07 -4.88
CA LEU A 26 8.45 -24.03 -3.80
C LEU A 26 9.22 -25.27 -4.28
N THR A 27 10.21 -25.68 -3.51
CA THR A 27 11.02 -26.88 -3.79
C THR A 27 10.95 -27.86 -2.61
N ASP A 28 11.49 -29.05 -2.82
CA ASP A 28 11.50 -30.12 -1.80
C ASP A 28 10.11 -30.36 -1.17
N ILE A 29 9.06 -30.27 -1.99
CA ILE A 29 7.70 -30.48 -1.49
C ILE A 29 7.53 -31.94 -1.11
N GLY A 30 7.34 -32.16 0.20
CA GLY A 30 6.99 -33.43 0.77
C GLY A 30 5.57 -33.40 1.29
N VAL A 31 4.76 -34.45 1.01
CA VAL A 31 3.40 -34.60 1.55
C VAL A 31 3.22 -36.05 1.98
N ASP A 32 2.73 -36.28 3.19
CA ASP A 32 2.33 -37.59 3.70
C ASP A 32 0.88 -37.50 4.26
N ILE A 33 -0.05 -38.09 3.56
CA ILE A 33 -1.46 -38.17 3.96
C ILE A 33 -1.81 -39.61 4.27
N ARG A 34 -2.37 -39.85 5.46
CA ARG A 34 -2.77 -41.16 5.93
C ARG A 34 -4.23 -41.14 6.35
N GLY A 35 -5.04 -41.90 5.65
CA GLY A 35 -6.45 -42.08 5.96
C GLY A 35 -6.71 -43.40 6.71
N LYS A 36 -7.63 -43.34 7.68
CA LYS A 36 -8.12 -44.51 8.46
C LYS A 36 -9.54 -44.86 8.08
N PRO A 37 -9.96 -46.13 8.29
CA PRO A 37 -11.35 -46.54 8.06
C PRO A 37 -12.38 -45.74 8.87
N THR A 38 -11.96 -45.12 9.97
CA THR A 38 -12.78 -44.28 10.84
C THR A 38 -13.10 -42.91 10.25
N GLY A 39 -12.61 -42.60 9.04
CA GLY A 39 -12.72 -41.24 8.42
C GLY A 39 -11.67 -40.23 8.88
N ASP A 40 -10.81 -40.63 9.84
CA ASP A 40 -9.72 -39.78 10.30
C ASP A 40 -8.57 -39.73 9.27
N ILE A 41 -8.10 -38.56 8.98
CA ILE A 41 -6.99 -38.31 8.05
C ILE A 41 -5.89 -37.54 8.81
N LYS A 42 -4.68 -38.08 8.81
CA LYS A 42 -3.50 -37.37 9.28
C LYS A 42 -2.76 -36.79 8.09
N LEU A 43 -2.38 -35.52 8.16
CA LEU A 43 -1.67 -34.77 7.13
C LEU A 43 -0.37 -34.21 7.70
N SER A 44 0.72 -34.41 6.97
CA SER A 44 1.99 -33.73 7.20
C SER A 44 2.56 -33.30 5.86
N ALA A 45 2.93 -32.04 5.73
CA ALA A 45 3.55 -31.52 4.53
C ALA A 45 4.69 -30.56 4.87
N SER A 46 5.66 -30.47 3.96
CA SER A 46 6.74 -29.50 4.04
C SER A 46 7.10 -29.01 2.66
N ALA A 47 7.62 -27.79 2.59
CA ALA A 47 8.15 -27.20 1.36
C ALA A 47 9.24 -26.19 1.69
N ARG A 48 10.24 -26.04 0.83
CA ARG A 48 11.16 -24.91 0.89
C ARG A 48 10.66 -23.77 0.03
N SER A 49 10.84 -22.54 0.54
CA SER A 49 10.62 -21.31 -0.22
C SER A 49 11.74 -20.33 0.11
N GLY A 50 12.55 -19.99 -0.89
CA GLY A 50 13.84 -19.38 -0.65
C GLY A 50 14.76 -20.30 0.17
N GLU A 51 15.34 -19.79 1.24
CA GLU A 51 16.15 -20.58 2.18
C GLU A 51 15.30 -21.21 3.31
N GLY A 52 14.07 -20.73 3.47
CA GLY A 52 13.19 -21.12 4.58
C GLY A 52 12.44 -22.42 4.35
N LEU A 53 12.07 -23.06 5.46
CA LEU A 53 11.28 -24.29 5.49
C LEU A 53 9.91 -24.03 6.07
N LEU A 54 8.86 -24.28 5.28
CA LEU A 54 7.48 -24.27 5.69
C LEU A 54 7.02 -25.68 6.04
N LYS A 55 6.31 -25.84 7.14
CA LYS A 55 5.72 -27.10 7.57
C LYS A 55 4.23 -26.91 7.84
N LEU A 56 3.47 -27.94 7.51
CA LEU A 56 2.04 -28.03 7.79
C LEU A 56 1.75 -29.42 8.35
N ASP A 57 1.26 -29.45 9.56
CA ASP A 57 0.89 -30.68 10.25
C ASP A 57 -0.55 -30.58 10.75
N GLY A 58 -1.24 -31.73 10.79
CA GLY A 58 -2.56 -31.74 11.37
C GLY A 58 -3.39 -32.98 11.05
N GLN A 59 -4.69 -32.84 11.30
CA GLN A 59 -5.66 -33.89 11.10
C GLN A 59 -6.96 -33.34 10.55
N ALA A 60 -7.61 -34.15 9.75
CA ALA A 60 -8.92 -33.86 9.20
C ALA A 60 -9.83 -35.06 9.43
N ARG A 61 -11.14 -34.84 9.44
CA ARG A 61 -12.16 -35.86 9.49
C ARG A 61 -13.20 -35.58 8.43
N LEU A 62 -13.51 -36.61 7.66
CA LEU A 62 -14.59 -36.61 6.68
C LEU A 62 -15.76 -37.38 7.28
N ASP A 63 -16.65 -36.70 7.97
CA ASP A 63 -17.92 -37.26 8.39
C ASP A 63 -18.99 -37.10 7.29
N ALA A 64 -20.04 -37.89 7.32
CA ALA A 64 -21.08 -38.00 6.28
C ALA A 64 -21.86 -36.70 6.01
N GLY A 65 -21.27 -35.54 6.12
CA GLY A 65 -21.90 -34.26 5.78
C GLY A 65 -21.05 -33.01 6.08
N THR A 66 -20.11 -33.09 6.99
CA THR A 66 -19.39 -31.88 7.41
C THR A 66 -17.90 -32.17 7.59
N PRO A 67 -17.03 -31.75 6.64
CA PRO A 67 -15.59 -31.90 6.80
C PRO A 67 -15.08 -31.02 7.94
N THR A 68 -14.20 -31.58 8.78
CA THR A 68 -13.49 -30.83 9.81
C THR A 68 -12.00 -31.05 9.67
N ALA A 69 -11.20 -29.99 9.95
CA ALA A 69 -9.75 -30.11 10.01
C ALA A 69 -9.16 -29.17 11.06
N GLN A 70 -8.05 -29.60 11.63
CA GLN A 70 -7.19 -28.79 12.48
C GLN A 70 -5.76 -28.93 11.96
N LEU A 71 -5.20 -27.81 11.50
CA LEU A 71 -3.88 -27.76 10.89
C LEU A 71 -3.05 -26.71 11.60
N THR A 72 -1.76 -26.96 11.73
CA THR A 72 -0.77 -26.00 12.21
C THR A 72 0.22 -25.73 11.08
N VAL A 73 0.44 -24.48 10.79
CA VAL A 73 1.44 -24.00 9.82
C VAL A 73 2.56 -23.32 10.59
N THR A 74 3.76 -23.81 10.43
CA THR A 74 4.97 -23.21 11.00
C THR A 74 6.02 -23.03 9.92
N GLY A 75 6.79 -21.98 10.05
CA GLY A 75 7.88 -21.72 9.10
C GLY A 75 8.95 -20.86 9.74
N ASP A 76 10.17 -21.01 9.23
CA ASP A 76 11.30 -20.23 9.66
C ASP A 76 11.95 -19.62 8.42
N ASP A 77 12.01 -18.28 8.39
CA ASP A 77 12.55 -17.45 7.31
C ASP A 77 12.08 -17.84 5.89
N VAL A 78 10.80 -18.13 5.78
CA VAL A 78 10.16 -18.54 4.52
C VAL A 78 9.96 -17.32 3.62
N GLN A 79 10.41 -17.40 2.37
CA GLN A 79 10.06 -16.39 1.37
C GLN A 79 8.58 -16.50 1.02
N VAL A 80 7.79 -15.45 1.33
CA VAL A 80 6.32 -15.46 1.14
C VAL A 80 5.87 -14.54 0.00
N VAL A 81 6.74 -13.63 -0.43
CA VAL A 81 6.56 -12.79 -1.62
C VAL A 81 7.91 -12.60 -2.29
N ASN A 82 7.94 -12.70 -3.62
CA ASN A 82 9.11 -12.41 -4.45
C ASN A 82 8.66 -11.79 -5.78
N THR A 83 8.34 -10.51 -5.74
CA THR A 83 7.95 -9.71 -6.91
C THR A 83 8.89 -8.52 -7.06
N PRO A 84 8.90 -7.84 -8.22
CA PRO A 84 9.68 -6.61 -8.39
C PRO A 84 9.33 -5.49 -7.39
N GLU A 85 8.09 -5.48 -6.89
CA GLU A 85 7.58 -4.46 -5.96
C GLU A 85 7.75 -4.85 -4.49
N ALA A 86 7.91 -6.14 -4.20
CA ALA A 86 8.06 -6.60 -2.83
C ALA A 86 8.79 -7.94 -2.77
N GLU A 87 9.70 -8.03 -1.81
CA GLU A 87 10.30 -9.28 -1.37
C GLU A 87 10.14 -9.37 0.14
N ILE A 88 9.52 -10.47 0.61
CA ILE A 88 9.16 -10.61 2.02
C ILE A 88 9.56 -11.99 2.51
N ILE A 89 10.31 -12.01 3.60
CA ILE A 89 10.63 -13.20 4.38
C ILE A 89 9.79 -13.18 5.66
N ALA A 90 9.14 -14.29 5.97
CA ALA A 90 8.27 -14.39 7.13
C ALA A 90 8.42 -15.74 7.83
N SER A 91 8.19 -15.72 9.14
CA SER A 91 8.15 -16.91 10.00
C SER A 91 6.73 -17.03 10.58
N PRO A 92 5.83 -17.79 9.93
CA PRO A 92 4.47 -18.00 10.39
C PRO A 92 4.42 -19.02 11.53
N GLU A 93 3.52 -18.77 12.48
CA GLU A 93 3.03 -19.65 13.52
C GLU A 93 1.50 -19.57 13.51
N LEU A 94 0.83 -20.39 12.68
CA LEU A 94 -0.60 -20.27 12.42
C LEU A 94 -1.33 -21.56 12.74
N GLU A 95 -2.54 -21.41 13.27
CA GLU A 95 -3.52 -22.46 13.45
C GLU A 95 -4.69 -22.25 12.49
N LEU A 96 -5.06 -23.30 11.79
CA LEU A 96 -6.18 -23.33 10.86
C LEU A 96 -7.20 -24.34 11.33
N ALA A 97 -8.45 -23.94 11.44
CA ALA A 97 -9.57 -24.83 11.73
C ALA A 97 -10.60 -24.75 10.60
N LEU A 98 -11.01 -25.92 10.10
CA LEU A 98 -12.09 -26.05 9.13
C LEU A 98 -13.28 -26.71 9.82
N ALA A 99 -14.46 -26.13 9.70
CA ALA A 99 -15.73 -26.71 10.13
C ALA A 99 -16.79 -26.47 9.05
N GLY A 100 -17.05 -27.50 8.24
CA GLY A 100 -17.89 -27.37 7.07
C GLY A 100 -17.31 -26.40 6.04
N THR A 101 -17.98 -25.27 5.84
CA THR A 101 -17.53 -24.20 4.93
C THR A 101 -16.81 -23.07 5.66
N ARG A 102 -16.73 -23.11 6.98
CA ARG A 102 -16.06 -22.11 7.79
C ARG A 102 -14.58 -22.47 7.95
N ILE A 103 -13.71 -21.52 7.60
CA ILE A 103 -12.26 -21.58 7.82
C ILE A 103 -11.89 -20.50 8.82
N ASP A 104 -11.35 -20.88 9.96
CA ASP A 104 -10.78 -19.98 10.95
C ASP A 104 -9.25 -20.07 10.90
N VAL A 105 -8.58 -18.91 10.76
CA VAL A 105 -7.12 -18.80 10.76
C VAL A 105 -6.72 -17.88 11.91
N SER A 106 -5.87 -18.37 12.79
CA SER A 106 -5.35 -17.56 13.91
C SER A 106 -3.87 -17.78 14.11
N GLY A 107 -3.22 -16.83 14.78
CA GLY A 107 -1.83 -16.97 15.14
C GLY A 107 -1.00 -15.70 14.93
N LYS A 108 0.28 -15.92 14.63
CA LYS A 108 1.30 -14.88 14.53
C LYS A 108 2.18 -15.10 13.30
N VAL A 109 2.56 -14.01 12.68
CA VAL A 109 3.55 -13.99 11.60
C VAL A 109 4.62 -12.98 11.97
N LYS A 110 5.85 -13.42 12.14
CA LYS A 110 7.02 -12.54 12.24
C LYS A 110 7.50 -12.24 10.82
N VAL A 111 7.88 -11.00 10.57
CA VAL A 111 8.47 -10.56 9.29
C VAL A 111 9.86 -10.01 9.61
N PRO A 112 10.90 -10.86 9.70
CA PRO A 112 12.23 -10.41 10.05
C PRO A 112 12.85 -9.49 9.01
N TRP A 113 12.51 -9.71 7.75
CA TRP A 113 13.05 -8.96 6.64
C TRP A 113 11.99 -8.73 5.54
N ALA A 114 11.97 -7.53 4.99
CA ALA A 114 11.25 -7.23 3.76
C ALA A 114 11.87 -6.04 3.03
N ARG A 115 11.75 -6.06 1.70
CA ARG A 115 11.99 -4.93 0.81
C ARG A 115 10.69 -4.63 0.08
N ILE A 116 10.16 -3.43 0.26
CA ILE A 116 8.88 -2.99 -0.30
C ILE A 116 9.15 -1.74 -1.13
N GLU A 117 8.94 -1.84 -2.45
CA GLU A 117 9.12 -0.76 -3.41
C GLU A 117 7.77 -0.44 -4.07
N PRO A 118 6.88 0.32 -3.40
CA PRO A 118 5.59 0.62 -3.95
C PRO A 118 5.78 1.42 -5.24
N ARG A 119 5.45 0.80 -6.36
CA ARG A 119 5.34 1.49 -7.65
C ARG A 119 3.92 2.01 -7.80
N LYS A 120 3.78 3.12 -8.51
CA LYS A 120 2.44 3.56 -8.88
C LYS A 120 1.84 2.47 -9.76
N LEU A 121 0.74 1.87 -9.31
CA LEU A 121 -0.03 0.98 -10.18
C LEU A 121 -0.44 1.76 -11.42
N PRO A 122 -0.22 1.22 -12.63
CA PRO A 122 -0.81 1.84 -13.81
C PRO A 122 -2.33 1.94 -13.57
N GLU A 123 -2.90 3.12 -13.78
CA GLU A 123 -4.34 3.36 -13.66
C GLU A 123 -5.17 2.53 -14.67
N SER A 124 -4.49 1.80 -15.54
CA SER A 124 -5.09 0.85 -16.50
C SER A 124 -5.55 -0.49 -15.88
N ALA A 125 -5.40 -0.71 -14.58
CA ALA A 125 -6.19 -1.73 -13.90
C ALA A 125 -7.64 -1.23 -13.85
N VAL A 126 -8.29 -1.23 -15.00
CA VAL A 126 -9.73 -1.03 -15.14
C VAL A 126 -10.38 -2.02 -14.21
N THR A 127 -10.96 -1.53 -13.13
CA THR A 127 -11.93 -2.31 -12.35
C THR A 127 -12.97 -2.72 -13.37
N VAL A 128 -13.02 -4.02 -13.66
CA VAL A 128 -14.08 -4.56 -14.55
C VAL A 128 -15.38 -4.03 -13.97
N SER A 129 -16.06 -3.18 -14.74
CA SER A 129 -17.35 -2.62 -14.33
C SER A 129 -18.25 -3.80 -13.93
N GLY A 130 -18.85 -3.76 -12.74
CA GLY A 130 -19.77 -4.79 -12.27
C GLY A 130 -20.97 -5.04 -13.19
N ASP A 131 -21.04 -4.33 -14.31
CA ASP A 131 -22.10 -4.38 -15.34
C ASP A 131 -21.70 -5.23 -16.56
N GLN A 132 -20.49 -5.80 -16.59
CA GLN A 132 -20.11 -6.78 -17.61
C GLN A 132 -20.49 -8.20 -17.15
N VAL A 133 -21.69 -8.63 -17.45
CA VAL A 133 -22.09 -10.03 -17.39
C VAL A 133 -21.53 -10.73 -18.63
N ILE A 134 -20.40 -11.42 -18.46
CA ILE A 134 -19.93 -12.38 -19.47
C ILE A 134 -20.85 -13.59 -19.39
N VAL A 135 -21.83 -13.64 -20.28
CA VAL A 135 -22.72 -14.80 -20.44
C VAL A 135 -21.91 -15.92 -21.11
N THR A 136 -21.28 -16.76 -20.31
CA THR A 136 -20.77 -18.05 -20.76
C THR A 136 -21.77 -19.11 -20.35
N ASP A 137 -22.25 -19.93 -21.26
CA ASP A 137 -23.27 -20.97 -21.06
C ASP A 137 -22.87 -22.13 -20.10
N SER A 138 -21.76 -21.99 -19.44
CA SER A 138 -21.33 -22.86 -18.34
C SER A 138 -20.66 -21.95 -17.30
N GLN A 139 -21.41 -21.53 -16.28
CA GLN A 139 -20.79 -20.98 -15.09
C GLN A 139 -20.02 -22.12 -14.40
N PRO A 140 -18.66 -22.11 -14.38
CA PRO A 140 -17.97 -22.92 -13.44
C PRO A 140 -18.35 -22.34 -12.06
N VAL A 141 -19.06 -23.14 -11.26
CA VAL A 141 -19.31 -22.83 -9.85
C VAL A 141 -17.94 -22.62 -9.22
N ASP A 142 -17.57 -21.38 -8.89
CA ASP A 142 -16.29 -21.12 -8.22
C ASP A 142 -16.34 -21.82 -6.85
N PRO A 143 -15.50 -22.82 -6.62
CA PRO A 143 -15.50 -23.55 -5.34
C PRO A 143 -15.26 -22.61 -4.14
N ARG A 144 -14.75 -21.41 -4.36
CA ARG A 144 -14.48 -20.41 -3.32
C ARG A 144 -15.73 -19.72 -2.80
N GLU A 145 -16.83 -19.69 -3.55
CA GLU A 145 -18.11 -19.11 -3.07
C GLU A 145 -18.70 -19.84 -1.86
N HIS A 146 -18.21 -21.04 -1.54
CA HIS A 146 -18.73 -21.87 -0.46
C HIS A 146 -17.95 -21.77 0.85
N TYR A 147 -16.72 -21.22 0.84
CA TYR A 147 -15.88 -21.14 2.04
C TYR A 147 -15.90 -19.73 2.64
N ARG A 148 -16.14 -19.66 3.94
CA ARG A 148 -16.13 -18.43 4.73
C ARG A 148 -14.86 -18.36 5.54
N LEU A 149 -13.94 -17.46 5.13
CA LEU A 149 -12.68 -17.25 5.80
C LEU A 149 -12.82 -16.22 6.92
N HIS A 150 -12.50 -16.63 8.13
CA HIS A 150 -12.31 -15.77 9.29
C HIS A 150 -10.83 -15.81 9.67
N SER A 151 -10.20 -14.66 9.78
CA SER A 151 -8.80 -14.63 10.20
C SER A 151 -8.57 -13.65 11.34
N ARG A 152 -7.66 -14.03 12.25
CA ARG A 152 -7.17 -13.20 13.35
C ARG A 152 -5.67 -13.44 13.49
N VAL A 153 -4.88 -12.64 12.79
CA VAL A 153 -3.44 -12.83 12.68
C VAL A 153 -2.69 -11.60 13.18
N ARG A 154 -1.70 -11.83 14.03
CA ARG A 154 -0.79 -10.79 14.51
C ARG A 154 0.49 -10.79 13.67
N PHE A 155 0.73 -9.69 12.98
CA PHE A 155 1.99 -9.43 12.29
C PHE A 155 2.94 -8.67 13.22
N VAL A 156 4.20 -9.11 13.26
CA VAL A 156 5.26 -8.44 14.01
C VAL A 156 6.42 -8.20 13.06
N LEU A 157 6.70 -6.93 12.81
CA LEU A 157 7.81 -6.52 11.95
C LEU A 157 9.12 -6.57 12.74
N GLY A 158 10.16 -7.10 12.11
CA GLY A 158 11.54 -7.08 12.61
C GLY A 158 12.24 -5.76 12.30
N ASP A 159 13.55 -5.76 12.48
CA ASP A 159 14.37 -4.55 12.39
C ASP A 159 14.80 -4.20 10.96
N ASP A 160 14.60 -5.11 9.99
CA ASP A 160 15.04 -4.91 8.61
C ASP A 160 13.91 -4.99 7.59
N VAL A 161 12.77 -4.42 7.91
CA VAL A 161 11.65 -4.22 6.98
C VAL A 161 11.79 -2.85 6.35
N ARG A 162 12.22 -2.80 5.09
CA ARG A 162 12.53 -1.57 4.36
C ARG A 162 11.41 -1.19 3.41
N VAL A 163 11.12 0.11 3.34
CA VAL A 163 10.25 0.68 2.33
C VAL A 163 11.00 1.76 1.56
N GLU A 164 10.95 1.69 0.23
CA GLU A 164 11.52 2.71 -0.64
C GLU A 164 10.62 2.93 -1.86
N GLY A 165 9.97 4.07 -1.93
CA GLY A 165 9.12 4.42 -3.07
C GLY A 165 8.31 5.68 -2.82
N LEU A 166 7.82 6.30 -3.88
CA LEU A 166 7.02 7.53 -3.82
C LEU A 166 7.70 8.68 -3.03
N GLY A 167 9.03 8.74 -3.07
CA GLY A 167 9.82 9.70 -2.32
C GLY A 167 10.12 9.31 -0.86
N LEU A 168 9.44 8.30 -0.33
CA LEU A 168 9.68 7.78 1.01
C LEU A 168 10.80 6.73 0.99
N LYS A 169 11.69 6.80 1.97
CA LYS A 169 12.68 5.77 2.27
C LYS A 169 12.80 5.63 3.78
N GLY A 170 12.80 4.40 4.28
CA GLY A 170 12.93 4.16 5.71
C GLY A 170 12.72 2.69 6.09
N LYS A 171 12.80 2.41 7.38
CA LYS A 171 12.51 1.11 7.97
C LYS A 171 11.18 1.13 8.70
N LEU A 172 10.37 0.11 8.49
CA LEU A 172 9.11 -0.07 9.21
C LEU A 172 9.33 -1.01 10.39
N THR A 173 8.82 -0.62 11.55
CA THR A 173 8.81 -1.43 12.77
C THR A 173 7.43 -1.41 13.39
N GLY A 174 7.13 -2.36 14.27
CA GLY A 174 5.87 -2.38 14.99
C GLY A 174 5.10 -3.69 14.83
N ASN A 175 3.83 -3.66 15.20
CA ASN A 175 2.98 -4.81 15.08
C ASN A 175 1.54 -4.45 14.74
N LEU A 176 0.86 -5.36 14.05
CA LEU A 176 -0.54 -5.24 13.66
C LEU A 176 -1.28 -6.52 14.01
N LEU A 177 -2.43 -6.40 14.67
CA LEU A 177 -3.43 -7.43 14.71
C LEU A 177 -4.44 -7.18 13.59
N THR A 178 -4.51 -8.09 12.63
CA THR A 178 -5.50 -8.03 11.56
C THR A 178 -6.66 -8.97 11.84
N ILE A 179 -7.85 -8.54 11.52
CA ILE A 179 -9.09 -9.32 11.60
C ILE A 179 -9.77 -9.22 10.24
N SER A 180 -10.03 -10.37 9.63
CA SER A 180 -10.79 -10.46 8.38
C SER A 180 -12.02 -11.34 8.60
N GLU A 181 -13.15 -10.86 8.17
CA GLU A 181 -14.43 -11.56 8.18
C GLU A 181 -14.99 -11.61 6.76
N PRO A 182 -15.78 -12.62 6.42
CA PRO A 182 -16.40 -12.70 5.09
C PRO A 182 -17.19 -11.44 4.76
N GLU A 183 -17.07 -11.01 3.51
CA GLU A 183 -17.80 -9.85 2.97
C GLU A 183 -17.53 -8.50 3.68
N GLN A 184 -16.55 -8.44 4.57
CA GLN A 184 -16.16 -7.22 5.25
C GLN A 184 -14.71 -6.84 4.90
N PRO A 185 -14.39 -5.54 4.81
CA PRO A 185 -13.00 -5.11 4.70
C PRO A 185 -12.17 -5.57 5.89
N ALA A 186 -10.96 -6.06 5.62
CA ALA A 186 -10.04 -6.42 6.68
C ALA A 186 -9.76 -5.21 7.58
N ARG A 187 -9.81 -5.43 8.90
CA ARG A 187 -9.57 -4.42 9.94
C ARG A 187 -8.22 -4.65 10.59
N ALA A 188 -7.63 -3.58 11.13
CA ALA A 188 -6.37 -3.68 11.83
C ALA A 188 -6.36 -2.87 13.13
N THR A 189 -5.62 -3.38 14.11
CA THR A 189 -5.32 -2.69 15.36
C THR A 189 -3.82 -2.78 15.64
N GLY A 190 -3.20 -1.67 16.00
CA GLY A 190 -1.77 -1.60 16.31
C GLY A 190 -1.12 -0.34 15.76
N GLU A 191 0.19 -0.35 15.72
CA GLU A 191 0.99 0.78 15.25
C GLU A 191 2.17 0.27 14.42
N LEU A 192 2.43 0.96 13.32
CA LEU A 192 3.68 0.84 12.58
C LEU A 192 4.43 2.17 12.66
N ALA A 193 5.72 2.10 12.91
CA ALA A 193 6.59 3.28 12.98
C ALA A 193 7.63 3.24 11.86
N ILE A 194 7.92 4.40 11.29
CA ILE A 194 9.02 4.60 10.35
C ILE A 194 10.24 5.02 11.15
N ARG A 195 11.33 4.28 10.98
CA ARG A 195 12.65 4.55 11.57
C ARG A 195 13.63 4.91 10.48
N ASP A 196 14.60 5.76 10.81
CA ASP A 196 15.67 6.20 9.90
C ASP A 196 15.09 6.64 8.54
N GLY A 197 13.94 7.34 8.61
CA GLY A 197 13.15 7.69 7.45
C GLY A 197 13.55 9.02 6.84
N SER A 198 13.47 9.10 5.52
CA SER A 198 13.55 10.34 4.76
C SER A 198 12.44 10.40 3.72
N TYR A 199 12.03 11.62 3.41
CA TYR A 199 11.05 11.88 2.37
C TYR A 199 11.57 12.93 1.41
N ARG A 200 11.60 12.58 0.13
CA ARG A 200 12.01 13.53 -0.93
C ARG A 200 10.78 14.21 -1.52
N ALA A 201 10.72 15.51 -1.34
CA ALA A 201 9.67 16.34 -1.92
C ALA A 201 10.24 17.69 -2.37
N TYR A 202 9.72 18.25 -3.44
CA TYR A 202 10.10 19.59 -3.95
C TYR A 202 11.60 19.74 -4.18
N GLY A 203 12.28 18.68 -4.65
CA GLY A 203 13.73 18.68 -4.81
C GLY A 203 14.54 18.65 -3.51
N GLN A 204 13.88 18.57 -2.35
CA GLN A 204 14.49 18.58 -1.04
C GLN A 204 14.35 17.24 -0.33
N ASN A 205 15.31 16.94 0.53
CA ASN A 205 15.26 15.80 1.45
C ASN A 205 14.79 16.29 2.82
N LEU A 206 13.76 15.63 3.34
CA LEU A 206 13.22 15.84 4.68
C LEU A 206 13.50 14.60 5.52
N ASP A 207 14.06 14.77 6.71
CA ASP A 207 14.24 13.69 7.67
C ASP A 207 12.92 13.43 8.41
N ILE A 208 12.49 12.19 8.52
CA ILE A 208 11.28 11.84 9.26
C ILE A 208 11.62 11.81 10.76
N ARG A 209 11.22 12.86 11.49
CA ARG A 209 11.37 12.96 12.95
C ARG A 209 10.37 12.06 13.67
N THR A 210 9.13 12.06 13.20
CA THR A 210 8.06 11.18 13.66
C THR A 210 7.39 10.57 12.44
N GLY A 211 7.22 9.26 12.44
CA GLY A 211 6.51 8.56 11.37
C GLY A 211 5.71 7.43 11.97
N ARG A 212 4.40 7.61 12.17
CA ARG A 212 3.52 6.60 12.76
C ARG A 212 2.27 6.41 11.92
N LEU A 213 1.92 5.15 11.74
CA LEU A 213 0.68 4.69 11.13
C LEU A 213 -0.13 4.02 12.25
N LEU A 214 -1.27 4.58 12.58
CA LEU A 214 -2.11 4.18 13.72
C LEU A 214 -3.34 3.43 13.24
N PHE A 215 -3.52 2.21 13.69
CA PHE A 215 -4.65 1.35 13.35
C PHE A 215 -5.54 1.15 14.59
N ALA A 216 -6.72 1.74 14.57
CA ALA A 216 -7.64 1.78 15.70
C ALA A 216 -8.85 0.83 15.54
N GLY A 217 -8.72 -0.25 14.76
CA GLY A 217 -9.79 -1.20 14.49
C GLY A 217 -10.64 -0.89 13.26
N GLY A 218 -10.31 0.15 12.52
CA GLY A 218 -10.87 0.45 11.20
C GLY A 218 -10.26 -0.38 10.07
N PRO A 219 -10.68 -0.12 8.80
CA PRO A 219 -10.11 -0.80 7.64
C PRO A 219 -8.59 -0.65 7.56
N VAL A 220 -7.88 -1.73 7.22
CA VAL A 220 -6.41 -1.73 7.08
C VAL A 220 -5.91 -0.72 6.04
N THR A 221 -6.75 -0.34 5.10
CA THR A 221 -6.44 0.62 4.03
C THR A 221 -6.54 2.09 4.46
N THR A 222 -7.01 2.37 5.67
CA THR A 222 -7.25 3.73 6.18
C THR A 222 -6.65 3.96 7.56
N PRO A 223 -5.31 3.79 7.73
CA PRO A 223 -4.66 4.12 8.99
C PRO A 223 -4.76 5.62 9.29
N GLY A 224 -4.71 5.94 10.57
CA GLY A 224 -4.40 7.29 11.03
C GLY A 224 -2.92 7.60 10.80
N LEU A 225 -2.63 8.85 10.51
CA LEU A 225 -1.30 9.36 10.27
C LEU A 225 -0.85 10.29 11.40
N ASP A 226 0.39 10.13 11.86
CA ASP A 226 1.12 11.11 12.67
C ASP A 226 2.57 11.14 12.15
N VAL A 227 2.78 12.01 11.17
CA VAL A 227 4.07 12.13 10.48
C VAL A 227 4.59 13.55 10.61
N GLU A 228 5.84 13.67 10.96
CA GLU A 228 6.57 14.93 11.00
C GLU A 228 7.90 14.77 10.26
N ALA A 229 8.03 15.47 9.14
CA ALA A 229 9.22 15.48 8.31
C ALA A 229 9.87 16.86 8.35
N VAL A 230 11.18 16.91 8.60
CA VAL A 230 11.92 18.15 8.89
C VAL A 230 13.10 18.32 7.97
N ARG A 231 13.47 19.58 7.75
CA ARG A 231 14.71 20.03 7.12
C ARG A 231 15.40 21.03 8.02
N ARG A 232 16.72 20.99 8.06
CA ARG A 232 17.57 21.97 8.77
C ARG A 232 18.40 22.74 7.76
N PRO A 233 17.83 23.80 7.15
CA PRO A 233 18.54 24.59 6.14
C PRO A 233 19.63 25.48 6.73
N ALA A 234 19.54 25.83 8.02
CA ALA A 234 20.52 26.58 8.77
C ALA A 234 20.67 25.99 10.20
N ALA A 235 21.72 26.39 10.90
CA ALA A 235 22.04 25.85 12.23
C ALA A 235 20.93 26.11 13.28
N ASP A 236 20.26 27.25 13.16
CA ASP A 236 19.23 27.76 14.07
C ASP A 236 17.82 27.68 13.48
N VAL A 237 17.65 27.09 12.29
CA VAL A 237 16.34 26.99 11.62
C VAL A 237 15.99 25.54 11.32
N VAL A 238 14.88 25.09 11.88
CA VAL A 238 14.20 23.86 11.52
C VAL A 238 12.89 24.21 10.86
N VAL A 239 12.62 23.67 9.70
CA VAL A 239 11.32 23.77 9.02
C VAL A 239 10.83 22.38 8.66
N GLY A 240 9.53 22.21 8.60
CA GLY A 240 8.99 20.89 8.30
C GLY A 240 7.52 20.88 7.93
N VAL A 241 7.09 19.68 7.62
CA VAL A 241 5.71 19.34 7.30
C VAL A 241 5.18 18.36 8.35
N ARG A 242 4.03 18.66 8.89
CA ARG A 242 3.28 17.77 9.77
C ARG A 242 2.05 17.26 9.06
N VAL A 243 1.90 15.93 9.01
CA VAL A 243 0.77 15.26 8.39
C VAL A 243 0.01 14.49 9.47
N ARG A 244 -1.27 14.79 9.64
CA ARG A 244 -2.17 14.14 10.58
C ARG A 244 -3.48 13.76 9.92
N GLY A 245 -4.36 13.07 10.64
CA GLY A 245 -5.65 12.63 10.13
C GLY A 245 -5.60 11.21 9.57
N SER A 246 -6.43 10.88 8.60
CA SER A 246 -6.43 9.56 7.95
C SER A 246 -5.64 9.58 6.64
N LEU A 247 -5.22 8.40 6.17
CA LEU A 247 -4.56 8.29 4.86
C LEU A 247 -5.45 8.76 3.70
N ARG A 248 -6.78 8.71 3.85
CA ARG A 248 -7.72 9.20 2.83
C ARG A 248 -7.92 10.72 2.87
N GLU A 249 -7.83 11.29 4.07
CA GLU A 249 -8.03 12.72 4.31
C GLU A 249 -6.89 13.25 5.18
N PRO A 250 -5.68 13.38 4.61
CA PRO A 250 -4.53 13.87 5.35
C PRO A 250 -4.65 15.39 5.56
N GLN A 251 -4.39 15.83 6.78
CA GLN A 251 -4.26 17.24 7.14
C GLN A 251 -2.78 17.60 7.15
N ILE A 252 -2.38 18.50 6.27
CA ILE A 252 -1.00 18.91 6.09
C ILE A 252 -0.83 20.31 6.67
N ALA A 253 0.18 20.51 7.51
CA ALA A 253 0.54 21.80 8.09
C ALA A 253 2.06 22.01 8.04
N LEU A 254 2.48 23.23 7.72
CA LEU A 254 3.86 23.65 7.91
C LEU A 254 4.13 24.02 9.35
N PHE A 255 5.37 23.87 9.78
CA PHE A 255 5.83 24.38 11.07
C PHE A 255 7.31 24.73 10.99
N SER A 256 7.79 25.52 11.94
CA SER A 256 9.19 25.91 12.07
C SER A 256 9.60 26.11 13.51
N GLU A 257 10.90 26.01 13.76
CA GLU A 257 11.59 26.33 15.00
C GLU A 257 12.79 27.22 14.66
N PRO A 258 12.80 28.53 15.03
CA PRO A 258 11.74 29.28 15.71
C PRO A 258 10.48 29.44 14.86
N ASP A 259 9.36 29.78 15.49
CA ASP A 259 8.09 30.02 14.81
C ASP A 259 8.17 31.24 13.88
N MET A 260 7.65 31.07 12.67
CA MET A 260 7.64 32.14 11.64
C MET A 260 6.38 32.04 10.76
N SER A 261 6.13 33.08 9.98
CA SER A 261 4.98 33.10 9.08
C SER A 261 5.03 31.96 8.07
N GLN A 262 3.86 31.49 7.66
CA GLN A 262 3.72 30.36 6.71
C GLN A 262 4.50 30.59 5.41
N SER A 263 4.53 31.81 4.89
CA SER A 263 5.30 32.13 3.69
C SER A 263 6.81 31.97 3.90
N ARG A 264 7.31 32.34 5.08
CA ARG A 264 8.72 32.14 5.44
C ARG A 264 9.03 30.67 5.67
N GLN A 265 8.13 29.93 6.37
CA GLN A 265 8.27 28.48 6.53
C GLN A 265 8.41 27.78 5.17
N LEU A 266 7.55 28.15 4.21
CA LEU A 266 7.59 27.59 2.86
C LEU A 266 8.90 27.96 2.12
N SER A 267 9.34 29.22 2.23
CA SER A 267 10.61 29.67 1.65
C SER A 267 11.80 28.86 2.18
N TRP A 268 11.91 28.72 3.49
CA TRP A 268 12.96 27.93 4.12
C TRP A 268 12.87 26.45 3.76
N LEU A 269 11.63 25.90 3.61
CA LEU A 269 11.42 24.51 3.23
C LEU A 269 11.87 24.22 1.80
N VAL A 270 11.52 25.09 0.85
CA VAL A 270 11.76 24.89 -0.58
C VAL A 270 13.12 25.43 -1.00
N LEU A 271 13.40 26.70 -0.68
CA LEU A 271 14.60 27.40 -1.15
C LEU A 271 15.81 27.26 -0.20
N GLY A 272 15.56 26.93 1.08
CA GLY A 272 16.60 26.86 2.11
C GLY A 272 17.10 28.22 2.62
N ARG A 273 16.36 29.29 2.32
CA ARG A 273 16.67 30.65 2.74
C ARG A 273 15.39 31.48 2.94
N ASP A 274 15.51 32.61 3.58
CA ASP A 274 14.39 33.55 3.69
C ASP A 274 14.09 34.20 2.32
N LEU A 275 12.83 34.53 2.12
CA LEU A 275 12.39 35.19 0.91
C LEU A 275 12.69 36.67 1.06
N GLU A 276 13.72 37.14 0.39
CA GLU A 276 13.98 38.58 0.24
C GLU A 276 13.12 39.17 -0.88
N ASN A 277 12.96 40.49 -0.89
CA ASN A 277 12.14 41.22 -1.90
C ASN A 277 12.59 40.99 -3.35
N ASN A 278 13.73 40.38 -3.57
CA ASN A 278 14.38 40.14 -4.87
C ASN A 278 14.31 38.68 -5.32
N ALA A 279 13.32 37.90 -4.89
CA ALA A 279 13.14 36.51 -5.36
C ALA A 279 12.89 36.51 -6.88
N SER A 280 13.57 35.61 -7.59
CA SER A 280 13.37 35.42 -9.03
C SER A 280 11.95 34.88 -9.32
N ASP A 281 11.49 35.03 -10.55
CA ASP A 281 10.17 34.52 -10.95
C ASP A 281 10.12 32.96 -10.87
N GLU A 282 11.24 32.28 -11.09
CA GLU A 282 11.39 30.85 -10.96
C GLU A 282 11.24 30.40 -9.49
N GLU A 283 11.86 31.12 -8.55
CA GLU A 283 11.72 30.85 -7.10
C GLU A 283 10.30 31.08 -6.60
N ARG A 284 9.65 32.13 -7.07
CA ARG A 284 8.23 32.38 -6.77
C ARG A 284 7.32 31.29 -7.32
N SER A 285 7.61 30.81 -8.53
CA SER A 285 6.87 29.75 -9.18
C SER A 285 7.00 28.43 -8.38
N ALA A 286 8.21 28.04 -7.98
CA ALA A 286 8.47 26.85 -7.17
C ALA A 286 7.76 26.92 -5.81
N MET A 287 7.72 28.08 -5.18
CA MET A 287 6.98 28.27 -3.93
C MET A 287 5.47 28.16 -4.11
N ASN A 288 4.94 28.75 -5.18
CA ASN A 288 3.51 28.68 -5.48
C ASN A 288 3.07 27.23 -5.75
N GLU A 289 3.87 26.48 -6.50
CA GLU A 289 3.65 25.07 -6.78
C GLU A 289 3.66 24.25 -5.48
N ALA A 290 4.65 24.45 -4.63
CA ALA A 290 4.73 23.76 -3.35
C ALA A 290 3.57 24.14 -2.41
N ALA A 291 3.13 25.39 -2.39
CA ALA A 291 1.98 25.84 -1.60
C ALA A 291 0.69 25.17 -2.08
N LEU A 292 0.51 25.07 -3.39
CA LEU A 292 -0.66 24.43 -4.00
C LEU A 292 -0.70 22.92 -3.66
N MET A 293 0.43 22.22 -3.80
CA MET A 293 0.54 20.80 -3.50
C MET A 293 0.31 20.49 -2.02
N LEU A 294 0.69 21.40 -1.12
CA LEU A 294 0.47 21.26 0.32
C LEU A 294 -0.96 21.64 0.73
N GLY A 295 -1.82 22.08 -0.20
CA GLY A 295 -3.18 22.51 0.11
C GLY A 295 -3.23 23.71 1.05
N LEU A 296 -2.21 24.55 1.06
CA LEU A 296 -2.13 25.71 1.94
C LEU A 296 -3.11 26.79 1.47
N SER A 297 -3.81 27.41 2.41
CA SER A 297 -4.90 28.38 2.18
C SER A 297 -4.54 29.60 1.32
N GLY A 298 -3.28 29.76 0.93
CA GLY A 298 -2.82 30.77 -0.03
C GLY A 298 -2.88 30.32 -1.50
N GLY A 299 -2.94 28.99 -1.76
CA GLY A 299 -2.93 28.45 -3.13
C GLY A 299 -4.15 28.84 -3.94
N GLU A 300 -5.35 28.80 -3.36
CA GLU A 300 -6.59 29.27 -4.03
C GLU A 300 -6.58 30.79 -4.27
N ALA A 301 -6.13 31.55 -3.28
CA ALA A 301 -6.04 33.02 -3.42
C ALA A 301 -4.94 33.45 -4.40
N LEU A 302 -3.85 32.69 -4.50
CA LEU A 302 -2.77 32.91 -5.47
C LEU A 302 -3.20 32.49 -6.88
N GLY A 303 -3.88 31.36 -7.01
CA GLY A 303 -4.47 30.91 -8.29
C GLY A 303 -5.45 31.92 -8.87
N LYS A 304 -6.31 32.48 -8.02
CA LYS A 304 -7.27 33.51 -8.42
C LYS A 304 -6.62 34.83 -8.80
N ARG A 305 -5.58 35.26 -8.05
CA ARG A 305 -4.81 36.50 -8.38
C ARG A 305 -3.93 36.35 -9.60
N LEU A 306 -3.42 35.16 -9.90
CA LEU A 306 -2.70 34.85 -11.14
C LEU A 306 -3.67 34.82 -12.33
N GLY A 307 -4.83 34.24 -12.18
CA GLY A 307 -5.90 34.23 -13.18
C GLY A 307 -6.32 35.65 -13.58
N GLU A 308 -6.53 36.52 -12.60
CA GLU A 308 -6.94 37.93 -12.84
C GLU A 308 -5.83 38.78 -13.51
N LYS A 309 -4.53 38.53 -13.20
CA LYS A 309 -3.43 39.26 -13.80
C LYS A 309 -2.99 38.78 -15.19
N VAL A 310 -3.17 37.48 -15.48
CA VAL A 310 -2.75 36.88 -16.76
C VAL A 310 -3.92 36.74 -17.74
N GLY A 311 -5.13 37.07 -17.30
CA GLY A 311 -6.34 36.98 -18.12
C GLY A 311 -6.68 35.55 -18.52
N VAL A 312 -6.62 34.63 -17.57
CA VAL A 312 -6.91 33.22 -17.73
C VAL A 312 -8.30 32.94 -17.19
N ASP A 313 -9.10 32.21 -17.95
CA ASP A 313 -10.51 31.96 -17.64
C ASP A 313 -10.72 30.69 -16.81
N GLU A 314 -9.79 29.72 -16.90
CA GLU A 314 -9.88 28.45 -16.19
C GLU A 314 -8.49 27.96 -15.75
N ILE A 315 -8.39 27.55 -14.48
CA ILE A 315 -7.20 26.87 -13.94
C ILE A 315 -7.71 25.54 -13.37
N SER A 316 -7.22 24.44 -13.91
CA SER A 316 -7.60 23.09 -13.45
C SER A 316 -6.37 22.19 -13.34
N ILE A 317 -6.42 21.26 -12.41
CA ILE A 317 -5.45 20.16 -12.36
C ILE A 317 -6.07 19.02 -13.15
N ALA A 318 -5.47 18.64 -14.26
CA ALA A 318 -5.89 17.50 -15.03
C ALA A 318 -4.82 16.41 -14.99
N SER A 319 -5.26 15.22 -14.67
CA SER A 319 -4.60 13.98 -15.04
C SER A 319 -5.26 13.47 -16.31
N GLU A 320 -4.49 13.07 -17.31
CA GLU A 320 -5.07 12.42 -18.48
C GLU A 320 -5.71 11.09 -18.09
N PRO A 321 -6.90 10.76 -18.62
CA PRO A 321 -7.45 9.43 -18.46
C PRO A 321 -6.46 8.39 -19.03
N GLY A 322 -5.88 7.55 -18.16
CA GLY A 322 -4.86 6.56 -18.52
C GLY A 322 -3.40 7.01 -18.34
N ALA A 323 -3.16 8.23 -17.88
CA ALA A 323 -1.84 8.69 -17.49
C ALA A 323 -1.59 8.42 -16.01
N SER A 324 -0.36 7.99 -15.66
CA SER A 324 0.05 7.82 -14.27
C SER A 324 -0.08 9.16 -13.51
N THR A 325 -0.34 9.12 -12.21
CA THR A 325 -0.42 10.32 -11.34
C THR A 325 0.85 11.18 -11.33
N THR A 326 1.96 10.69 -11.91
CA THR A 326 3.17 11.47 -12.23
C THR A 326 2.98 12.44 -13.38
N GLN A 327 1.93 12.30 -14.18
CA GLN A 327 1.60 13.16 -15.30
C GLN A 327 0.44 14.11 -14.98
N ALA A 328 0.17 14.35 -13.70
CA ALA A 328 -0.72 15.44 -13.33
C ALA A 328 -0.14 16.75 -13.86
N SER A 329 -0.94 17.49 -14.63
CA SER A 329 -0.56 18.75 -15.23
C SER A 329 -1.46 19.85 -14.68
N LEU A 330 -0.86 20.97 -14.31
CA LEU A 330 -1.60 22.20 -14.07
C LEU A 330 -1.98 22.77 -15.44
N LEU A 331 -3.27 22.74 -15.76
CA LEU A 331 -3.81 23.32 -16.98
C LEU A 331 -4.26 24.75 -16.71
N VAL A 332 -3.73 25.67 -17.48
CA VAL A 332 -4.13 27.06 -17.49
C VAL A 332 -4.79 27.33 -18.84
N GLY A 333 -6.07 27.68 -18.84
CA GLY A 333 -6.83 27.77 -20.06
C GLY A 333 -7.54 29.12 -20.23
N LYS A 334 -7.73 29.51 -21.48
CA LYS A 334 -8.44 30.74 -21.89
C LYS A 334 -9.37 30.48 -23.07
N TYR A 335 -10.57 31.02 -23.01
CA TYR A 335 -11.44 31.12 -24.17
C TYR A 335 -10.97 32.23 -25.10
N LEU A 336 -10.49 31.86 -26.28
CA LEU A 336 -10.14 32.83 -27.32
C LEU A 336 -11.37 33.32 -28.08
N THR A 337 -12.36 32.44 -28.21
CA THR A 337 -13.73 32.74 -28.68
C THR A 337 -14.71 31.88 -27.86
N PRO A 338 -16.04 32.16 -27.91
CA PRO A 338 -17.03 31.32 -27.21
C PRO A 338 -16.96 29.83 -27.54
N GLU A 339 -16.36 29.47 -28.67
CA GLU A 339 -16.27 28.09 -29.18
C GLU A 339 -14.84 27.54 -29.17
N LEU A 340 -13.82 28.39 -28.92
CA LEU A 340 -12.42 27.97 -28.95
C LEU A 340 -11.75 28.20 -27.59
N PHE A 341 -11.47 27.09 -26.89
CA PHE A 341 -10.75 27.07 -25.64
C PHE A 341 -9.32 26.56 -25.87
N VAL A 342 -8.33 27.31 -25.39
CA VAL A 342 -6.91 26.96 -25.44
C VAL A 342 -6.42 26.76 -24.03
N SER A 343 -5.84 25.61 -23.73
CA SER A 343 -5.19 25.38 -22.45
C SER A 343 -3.73 24.94 -22.64
N TYR A 344 -2.89 25.45 -21.76
CA TYR A 344 -1.49 25.08 -21.67
C TYR A 344 -1.28 24.38 -20.33
N GLY A 345 -0.70 23.17 -20.38
CA GLY A 345 -0.43 22.35 -19.22
C GLY A 345 1.06 22.24 -18.94
N ILE A 346 1.43 22.39 -17.69
CA ILE A 346 2.78 22.12 -17.20
C ILE A 346 2.71 20.89 -16.31
N GLY A 347 3.50 19.86 -16.64
CA GLY A 347 3.58 18.65 -15.82
C GLY A 347 4.08 18.95 -14.42
N LEU A 348 3.37 18.49 -13.40
CA LEU A 348 3.68 18.76 -11.99
C LEU A 348 4.87 17.93 -11.48
N PHE A 349 5.18 16.83 -12.15
CA PHE A 349 6.21 15.87 -11.71
C PHE A 349 7.28 15.60 -12.76
N GLU A 350 6.97 15.87 -14.04
CA GLU A 350 7.89 15.72 -15.17
C GLU A 350 7.89 17.01 -15.99
N PRO A 351 9.02 17.45 -16.58
CA PRO A 351 9.06 18.66 -17.38
C PRO A 351 8.41 18.45 -18.75
N VAL A 352 7.13 18.11 -18.74
CA VAL A 352 6.32 17.94 -19.95
C VAL A 352 5.35 19.09 -20.05
N SER A 353 5.34 19.76 -21.22
CA SER A 353 4.38 20.83 -21.53
C SER A 353 3.34 20.30 -22.51
N THR A 354 2.07 20.48 -22.19
CA THR A 354 0.96 20.03 -23.03
C THR A 354 0.14 21.23 -23.48
N LEU A 355 -0.08 21.36 -24.78
CA LEU A 355 -1.01 22.35 -25.36
C LEU A 355 -2.27 21.61 -25.79
N ARG A 356 -3.44 22.00 -25.27
CA ARG A 356 -4.73 21.49 -25.70
C ARG A 356 -5.58 22.56 -26.35
N LEU A 357 -6.20 22.18 -27.43
CA LEU A 357 -7.19 22.98 -28.13
C LEU A 357 -8.53 22.21 -28.06
N ARG A 358 -9.59 22.89 -27.59
CA ARG A 358 -10.96 22.36 -27.58
C ARG A 358 -11.82 23.36 -28.37
N TYR A 359 -12.41 22.86 -29.45
CA TYR A 359 -13.33 23.58 -30.32
C TYR A 359 -14.73 23.06 -30.14
#